data_e73ab35a7b0736b5ffb7905687c96d97
#
_entry.id   e73ab35a7b0736b5ffb7905687c96d97
#
_cell.length_a   1.000
_cell.length_b   1.000
_cell.length_c   1.000
_cell.angle_alpha   90.00
_cell.angle_beta   90.00
_cell.angle_gamma   90.00
#
_symmetry.space_group_name_H-M   'P 1'
#
loop_
_entity.id
_entity.type
_entity.pdbx_description
1 polymer ?
#
loop_
_entity_poly.entity_id
_entity_poly.type
_entity_poly.pdbx_seq_one_letter_code
_entity_poly.pdbx_strand_id
1 'polypeptide(L)'
;QKKAYLWDSLEAMPYMACVDEFQHRVYAENLTDAMERRKVWHELEKIYLPWRDYDGNEFLEQGGFWMQKQHLFMCPFYYIDYAVSRVGALEYYGKMQEDLESAWKDYYALCRQGGSKGYHELLKIGNLSDPFKEGTIYNVLKKLNLI
;
A
#
# COMPACT_ATOMS: atom_id res chain seq x y z
N GLN A 1 19.64 -2.05 9.64
CA GLN A 1 18.58 -1.03 9.63
C GLN A 1 17.91 -0.89 8.26
N LYS A 2 18.63 -0.59 7.13
CA LYS A 2 18.03 -0.40 5.81
C LYS A 2 17.18 -1.59 5.33
N LYS A 3 17.66 -2.82 5.53
CA LYS A 3 16.90 -4.03 5.15
C LYS A 3 15.60 -4.18 5.96
N ALA A 4 15.60 -3.83 7.25
CA ALA A 4 14.40 -3.88 8.08
C ALA A 4 13.32 -2.93 7.55
N TYR A 5 13.68 -1.69 7.21
CA TYR A 5 12.73 -0.74 6.60
C TYR A 5 12.15 -1.22 5.26
N LEU A 6 12.94 -1.92 4.45
CA LEU A 6 12.42 -2.50 3.21
C LEU A 6 11.38 -3.58 3.48
N TRP A 7 11.68 -4.49 4.41
CA TRP A 7 10.75 -5.55 4.80
C TRP A 7 9.47 -4.98 5.42
N ASP A 8 9.57 -4.04 6.35
CA ASP A 8 8.41 -3.35 6.93
C ASP A 8 7.53 -2.68 5.86
N SER A 9 8.18 -2.10 4.84
CA SER A 9 7.48 -1.48 3.72
C SER A 9 6.73 -2.49 2.87
N LEU A 10 7.32 -3.67 2.63
CA LEU A 10 6.69 -4.75 1.85
C LEU A 10 5.54 -5.41 2.61
N GLU A 11 5.76 -5.73 3.89
CA GLU A 11 4.75 -6.37 4.74
C GLU A 11 3.49 -5.53 4.94
N ALA A 12 3.65 -4.21 4.94
CA ALA A 12 2.54 -3.30 5.11
C ALA A 12 1.66 -3.15 3.84
N MET A 13 2.20 -3.40 2.63
CA MET A 13 1.46 -3.19 1.39
C MET A 13 0.24 -4.11 1.23
N PRO A 14 0.32 -5.43 1.49
CA PRO A 14 -0.85 -6.30 1.45
C PRO A 14 -1.94 -5.88 2.44
N TYR A 15 -1.56 -5.40 3.62
CA TYR A 15 -2.53 -4.86 4.57
C TYR A 15 -3.25 -3.62 4.03
N MET A 16 -2.55 -2.73 3.35
CA MET A 16 -3.15 -1.54 2.74
C MET A 16 -4.14 -1.92 1.64
N ALA A 17 -3.79 -2.91 0.81
CA ALA A 17 -4.68 -3.46 -0.21
C ALA A 17 -5.91 -4.14 0.42
N CYS A 18 -5.73 -4.90 1.49
CA CYS A 18 -6.82 -5.52 2.25
C CYS A 18 -7.81 -4.46 2.78
N VAL A 19 -7.28 -3.37 3.35
CA VAL A 19 -8.10 -2.25 3.85
C VAL A 19 -8.90 -1.61 2.73
N ASP A 20 -8.31 -1.44 1.56
CA ASP A 20 -8.96 -0.82 0.41
C ASP A 20 -10.07 -1.72 -0.16
N GLU A 21 -9.78 -2.98 -0.43
CA GLU A 21 -10.78 -3.94 -0.91
C GLU A 21 -11.93 -4.13 0.09
N PHE A 22 -11.63 -4.13 1.39
CA PHE A 22 -12.66 -4.17 2.42
C PHE A 22 -13.66 -3.01 2.28
N GLN A 23 -13.17 -1.79 2.08
CA GLN A 23 -14.04 -0.63 1.88
C GLN A 23 -14.88 -0.79 0.62
N HIS A 24 -14.26 -1.18 -0.49
CA HIS A 24 -14.99 -1.42 -1.74
C HIS A 24 -16.12 -2.43 -1.56
N ARG A 25 -15.88 -3.54 -0.89
CA ARG A 25 -16.92 -4.54 -0.61
C ARG A 25 -18.00 -4.01 0.31
N VAL A 26 -17.63 -3.34 1.41
CA VAL A 26 -18.60 -2.78 2.36
C VAL A 26 -19.58 -1.81 1.68
N TYR A 27 -19.06 -0.93 0.82
CA TYR A 27 -19.89 0.06 0.13
C TYR A 27 -20.65 -0.52 -1.06
N ALA A 28 -20.02 -1.36 -1.88
CA ALA A 28 -20.67 -1.94 -3.05
C ALA A 28 -21.79 -2.92 -2.69
N GLU A 29 -21.61 -3.70 -1.63
CA GLU A 29 -22.59 -4.68 -1.15
C GLU A 29 -23.55 -4.09 -0.11
N ASN A 30 -23.41 -2.79 0.23
CA ASN A 30 -24.20 -2.07 1.23
C ASN A 30 -24.27 -2.81 2.58
N LEU A 31 -23.11 -3.30 3.06
CA LEU A 31 -23.04 -4.07 4.30
C LEU A 31 -23.23 -3.14 5.51
N THR A 32 -24.38 -3.20 6.14
CA THR A 32 -24.72 -2.38 7.33
C THR A 32 -24.53 -3.14 8.63
N ASP A 33 -24.64 -4.46 8.60
CA ASP A 33 -24.47 -5.33 9.76
C ASP A 33 -23.00 -5.49 10.15
N ALA A 34 -22.72 -5.40 11.44
CA ALA A 34 -21.36 -5.48 11.97
C ALA A 34 -20.73 -6.89 11.81
N MET A 35 -21.56 -7.94 11.90
CA MET A 35 -21.07 -9.32 11.76
C MET A 35 -20.76 -9.65 10.30
N GLU A 36 -21.55 -9.15 9.35
CA GLU A 36 -21.26 -9.28 7.92
C GLU A 36 -19.94 -8.60 7.57
N ARG A 37 -19.68 -7.39 8.07
CA ARG A 37 -18.40 -6.70 7.89
C ARG A 37 -17.23 -7.49 8.47
N ARG A 38 -17.39 -8.07 9.67
CA ARG A 38 -16.35 -8.91 10.28
C ARG A 38 -16.04 -10.13 9.42
N LYS A 39 -17.07 -10.78 8.88
CA LYS A 39 -16.91 -11.94 7.99
C LYS A 39 -16.12 -11.56 6.74
N VAL A 40 -16.49 -10.45 6.09
CA VAL A 40 -15.78 -9.96 4.90
C VAL A 40 -14.32 -9.63 5.22
N TRP A 41 -14.06 -8.95 6.36
CA TRP A 41 -12.69 -8.68 6.77
C TRP A 41 -11.88 -9.97 6.98
N HIS A 42 -12.44 -10.95 7.67
CA HIS A 42 -11.79 -12.22 7.91
C HIS A 42 -11.43 -12.98 6.62
N GLU A 43 -12.34 -12.97 5.64
CA GLU A 43 -12.10 -13.57 4.32
C GLU A 43 -10.94 -12.88 3.59
N LEU A 44 -10.94 -11.55 3.55
CA LEU A 44 -9.89 -10.77 2.89
C LEU A 44 -8.55 -10.89 3.62
N GLU A 45 -8.57 -10.87 4.94
CA GLU A 45 -7.36 -10.99 5.73
C GLU A 45 -6.64 -12.32 5.49
N LYS A 46 -7.37 -13.41 5.30
CA LYS A 46 -6.79 -14.71 4.93
C LYS A 46 -6.12 -14.71 3.55
N ILE A 47 -6.60 -13.87 2.63
CA ILE A 47 -6.02 -13.73 1.30
C ILE A 47 -4.77 -12.86 1.35
N TYR A 48 -4.88 -11.68 1.96
CA TYR A 48 -3.82 -10.67 1.94
C TYR A 48 -2.74 -10.86 3.01
N LEU A 49 -3.10 -11.47 4.15
CA LEU A 49 -2.27 -11.59 5.34
C LEU A 49 -2.32 -13.02 5.93
N PRO A 50 -2.09 -14.06 5.11
CA PRO A 50 -2.27 -15.46 5.53
C PRO A 50 -1.38 -15.88 6.69
N TRP A 51 -0.31 -15.11 6.98
CA TRP A 51 0.61 -15.36 8.09
C TRP A 51 0.18 -14.74 9.42
N ARG A 52 -0.93 -13.96 9.43
CA ARG A 52 -1.37 -13.27 10.64
C ARG A 52 -2.01 -14.23 11.62
N ASP A 53 -1.54 -14.17 12.85
CA ASP A 53 -2.04 -14.93 14.00
C ASP A 53 -2.43 -13.94 15.10
N TYR A 54 -3.47 -14.25 15.86
CA TYR A 54 -3.98 -13.41 16.94
C TYR A 54 -3.92 -14.08 18.31
N ASP A 55 -3.13 -15.16 18.44
CA ASP A 55 -2.87 -15.88 19.69
C ASP A 55 -4.17 -16.29 20.44
N GLY A 56 -5.20 -16.72 19.71
CA GLY A 56 -6.49 -17.14 20.28
C GLY A 56 -7.41 -16.00 20.71
N ASN A 57 -7.15 -14.76 20.28
CA ASN A 57 -8.09 -13.65 20.49
C ASN A 57 -9.30 -13.80 19.57
N GLU A 58 -10.38 -14.38 20.09
CA GLU A 58 -11.59 -14.70 19.32
C GLU A 58 -12.18 -13.49 18.56
N PHE A 59 -12.16 -12.30 19.15
CA PHE A 59 -12.69 -11.09 18.51
C PHE A 59 -11.90 -10.75 17.25
N LEU A 60 -10.58 -10.82 17.30
CA LEU A 60 -9.70 -10.52 16.18
C LEU A 60 -9.74 -11.63 15.13
N GLU A 61 -9.70 -12.89 15.58
CA GLU A 61 -9.81 -14.05 14.67
C GLU A 61 -11.12 -14.09 13.91
N GLN A 62 -12.21 -13.59 14.49
CA GLN A 62 -13.48 -13.43 13.82
C GLN A 62 -13.58 -12.16 12.95
N GLY A 63 -12.47 -11.51 12.63
CA GLY A 63 -12.42 -10.35 11.74
C GLY A 63 -12.70 -9.00 12.40
N GLY A 64 -12.40 -8.84 13.68
CA GLY A 64 -12.58 -7.57 14.39
C GLY A 64 -11.46 -6.54 14.16
N PHE A 65 -10.35 -6.94 13.54
CA PHE A 65 -9.15 -6.11 13.46
C PHE A 65 -9.33 -4.79 12.70
N TRP A 66 -10.19 -4.72 11.69
CA TRP A 66 -10.43 -3.48 10.92
C TRP A 66 -10.93 -2.32 11.78
N MET A 67 -11.64 -2.60 12.90
CA MET A 67 -12.28 -1.58 13.73
C MET A 67 -11.29 -0.61 14.39
N GLN A 68 -10.02 -1.01 14.54
CA GLN A 68 -8.98 -0.14 15.06
C GLN A 68 -8.44 0.86 14.02
N LYS A 69 -8.79 0.68 12.72
CA LYS A 69 -8.24 1.51 11.66
C LYS A 69 -9.06 2.80 11.49
N GLN A 70 -8.59 3.87 12.12
CA GLN A 70 -9.25 5.18 12.10
C GLN A 70 -9.54 5.70 10.69
N HIS A 71 -8.67 5.40 9.72
CA HIS A 71 -8.82 5.85 8.32
C HIS A 71 -10.12 5.37 7.68
N LEU A 72 -10.61 4.19 8.04
CA LEU A 72 -11.88 3.65 7.51
C LEU A 72 -13.09 4.53 7.87
N PHE A 73 -13.01 5.26 8.97
CA PHE A 73 -14.10 6.10 9.48
C PHE A 73 -13.93 7.58 9.14
N MET A 74 -12.69 8.07 9.14
CA MET A 74 -12.39 9.49 8.98
C MET A 74 -12.06 9.89 7.54
N CYS A 75 -11.41 8.99 6.78
CA CYS A 75 -10.92 9.24 5.43
C CYS A 75 -11.11 7.99 4.56
N PRO A 76 -12.37 7.61 4.23
CA PRO A 76 -12.63 6.44 3.39
C PRO A 76 -11.86 6.50 2.07
N PHE A 77 -11.37 5.35 1.61
CA PHE A 77 -10.61 5.17 0.37
C PHE A 77 -9.25 5.89 0.30
N TYR A 78 -8.79 6.51 1.38
CA TYR A 78 -7.49 7.18 1.41
C TYR A 78 -6.32 6.21 1.65
N TYR A 79 -6.57 5.09 2.36
CA TYR A 79 -5.49 4.27 2.89
C TYR A 79 -4.63 3.60 1.82
N ILE A 80 -5.16 3.39 0.63
CA ILE A 80 -4.41 2.83 -0.52
C ILE A 80 -3.30 3.76 -1.02
N ASP A 81 -3.42 5.07 -0.81
CA ASP A 81 -2.40 6.04 -1.21
C ASP A 81 -1.04 5.77 -0.56
N TYR A 82 -1.04 5.17 0.63
CA TYR A 82 0.21 4.75 1.28
C TYR A 82 0.89 3.59 0.54
N ALA A 83 0.14 2.67 -0.05
CA ALA A 83 0.71 1.59 -0.86
C ALA A 83 1.28 2.16 -2.17
N VAL A 84 0.51 3.01 -2.84
CA VAL A 84 0.91 3.66 -4.09
C VAL A 84 2.18 4.50 -3.91
N SER A 85 2.25 5.30 -2.85
CA SER A 85 3.44 6.10 -2.55
C SER A 85 4.66 5.25 -2.18
N ARG A 86 4.46 4.09 -1.54
CA ARG A 86 5.55 3.15 -1.24
C ARG A 86 6.17 2.54 -2.49
N VAL A 87 5.39 2.23 -3.52
CA VAL A 87 5.93 1.75 -4.80
C VAL A 87 6.91 2.77 -5.37
N GLY A 88 6.54 4.05 -5.40
CA GLY A 88 7.44 5.14 -5.85
C GLY A 88 8.68 5.29 -4.98
N ALA A 89 8.52 5.18 -3.65
CA ALA A 89 9.65 5.24 -2.73
C ALA A 89 10.65 4.08 -2.92
N LEU A 90 10.13 2.87 -3.13
CA LEU A 90 10.96 1.68 -3.44
C LEU A 90 11.66 1.83 -4.78
N GLU A 91 10.99 2.38 -5.80
CA GLU A 91 11.61 2.65 -7.10
C GLU A 91 12.75 3.67 -6.98
N TYR A 92 12.55 4.78 -6.25
CA TYR A 92 13.63 5.73 -5.97
C TYR A 92 14.77 5.10 -5.19
N TYR A 93 14.48 4.25 -4.22
CA TYR A 93 15.51 3.55 -3.49
C TYR A 93 16.37 2.68 -4.42
N GLY A 94 15.76 1.98 -5.37
CA GLY A 94 16.48 1.22 -6.41
C GLY A 94 17.36 2.12 -7.29
N LYS A 95 16.78 3.19 -7.83
CA LYS A 95 17.51 4.17 -8.64
C LYS A 95 18.71 4.78 -7.89
N MET A 96 18.55 5.08 -6.60
CA MET A 96 19.64 5.63 -5.77
C MET A 96 20.76 4.64 -5.51
N GLN A 97 20.52 3.34 -5.62
CA GLN A 97 21.60 2.34 -5.55
C GLN A 97 22.39 2.25 -6.87
N GLU A 98 21.76 2.56 -8.00
CA GLU A 98 22.37 2.56 -9.32
C GLU A 98 23.11 3.88 -9.59
N ASP A 99 22.43 5.01 -9.45
CA ASP A 99 22.96 6.37 -9.66
C ASP A 99 22.26 7.36 -8.71
N LEU A 100 22.95 7.69 -7.63
CA LEU A 100 22.43 8.58 -6.59
C LEU A 100 22.17 10.00 -7.11
N GLU A 101 23.05 10.51 -7.96
CA GLU A 101 22.93 11.90 -8.46
C GLU A 101 21.72 12.05 -9.38
N SER A 102 21.57 11.13 -10.33
CA SER A 102 20.43 11.11 -11.25
C SER A 102 19.11 10.91 -10.50
N ALA A 103 19.05 9.94 -9.60
CA ALA A 103 17.85 9.67 -8.80
C ALA A 103 17.47 10.85 -7.90
N TRP A 104 18.45 11.54 -7.33
CA TRP A 104 18.23 12.75 -6.53
C TRP A 104 17.66 13.90 -7.38
N LYS A 105 18.16 14.07 -8.61
CA LYS A 105 17.66 15.08 -9.55
C LYS A 105 16.18 14.83 -9.89
N ASP A 106 15.81 13.60 -10.20
CA ASP A 106 14.43 13.20 -10.47
C ASP A 106 13.53 13.45 -9.26
N TYR A 107 13.96 12.99 -8.07
CA TYR A 107 13.24 13.21 -6.82
C TYR A 107 13.05 14.70 -6.51
N TYR A 108 14.09 15.50 -6.67
CA TYR A 108 14.01 16.94 -6.43
C TYR A 108 13.07 17.64 -7.43
N ALA A 109 13.09 17.22 -8.70
CA ALA A 109 12.17 17.74 -9.72
C ALA A 109 10.71 17.45 -9.34
N LEU A 110 10.42 16.24 -8.83
CA LEU A 110 9.11 15.86 -8.31
C LEU A 110 8.70 16.74 -7.12
N CYS A 111 9.56 16.87 -6.11
CA CYS A 111 9.28 17.64 -4.90
C CYS A 111 8.97 19.12 -5.22
N ARG A 112 9.61 19.71 -6.21
CA ARG A 112 9.37 21.10 -6.63
C ARG A 112 7.98 21.34 -7.20
N GLN A 113 7.27 20.31 -7.61
CA GLN A 113 5.91 20.48 -8.15
C GLN A 113 4.87 20.69 -7.04
N GLY A 114 5.12 20.19 -5.84
CA GLY A 114 4.11 20.19 -4.77
C GLY A 114 2.81 19.54 -5.26
N GLY A 115 1.67 20.13 -4.96
CA GLY A 115 0.35 19.70 -5.42
C GLY A 115 -0.13 20.33 -6.73
N SER A 116 0.77 20.88 -7.57
CA SER A 116 0.40 21.66 -8.75
C SER A 116 0.01 20.83 -9.98
N LYS A 117 0.24 19.52 -9.96
CA LYS A 117 0.06 18.60 -11.08
C LYS A 117 -0.74 17.37 -10.70
N GLY A 118 -1.39 16.75 -11.69
CA GLY A 118 -2.05 15.47 -11.50
C GLY A 118 -1.04 14.33 -11.30
N TYR A 119 -1.49 13.23 -10.69
CA TYR A 119 -0.63 12.11 -10.30
C TYR A 119 0.23 11.56 -11.45
N HIS A 120 -0.37 11.26 -12.61
CA HIS A 120 0.38 10.74 -13.77
C HIS A 120 1.39 11.73 -14.36
N GLU A 121 1.14 13.04 -14.22
CA GLU A 121 2.13 14.06 -14.61
C GLU A 121 3.29 14.09 -13.62
N LEU A 122 3.00 13.95 -12.32
CA LEU A 122 4.01 13.86 -11.27
C LEU A 122 4.91 12.62 -11.46
N LEU A 123 4.34 11.47 -11.81
CA LEU A 123 5.13 10.27 -12.13
C LEU A 123 6.11 10.52 -13.29
N LYS A 124 5.66 11.18 -14.35
CA LYS A 124 6.54 11.53 -15.50
C LYS A 124 7.66 12.49 -15.10
N ILE A 125 7.34 13.52 -14.30
CA ILE A 125 8.33 14.50 -13.84
C ILE A 125 9.37 13.84 -12.92
N GLY A 126 8.92 12.94 -12.04
CA GLY A 126 9.78 12.16 -11.15
C GLY A 126 10.45 10.97 -11.82
N ASN A 127 10.21 10.77 -13.13
CA ASN A 127 10.70 9.60 -13.86
C ASN A 127 10.37 8.27 -13.14
N LEU A 128 9.13 8.16 -12.65
CA LEU A 128 8.61 7.00 -11.94
C LEU A 128 7.68 6.18 -12.83
N SER A 129 7.67 4.88 -12.58
CA SER A 129 6.73 3.94 -13.20
C SER A 129 5.32 4.13 -12.63
N ASP A 130 4.32 3.85 -13.46
CA ASP A 130 2.93 3.90 -13.04
C ASP A 130 2.57 2.63 -12.25
N PRO A 131 2.27 2.72 -10.93
CA PRO A 131 1.98 1.57 -10.09
C PRO A 131 0.68 0.85 -10.46
N PHE A 132 -0.21 1.48 -11.24
CA PHE A 132 -1.44 0.87 -11.73
C PHE A 132 -1.26 0.03 -13.00
N LYS A 133 -0.06 0.07 -13.60
CA LYS A 133 0.24 -0.81 -14.73
C LYS A 133 0.66 -2.19 -14.25
N GLU A 134 0.10 -3.21 -14.91
CA GLU A 134 0.47 -4.59 -14.67
C GLU A 134 2.00 -4.79 -14.73
N GLY A 135 2.53 -5.54 -13.78
CA GLY A 135 3.95 -5.85 -13.70
C GLY A 135 4.84 -4.75 -13.07
N THR A 136 4.34 -3.52 -12.84
CA THR A 136 5.17 -2.45 -12.26
C THR A 136 5.73 -2.84 -10.91
N ILE A 137 4.87 -3.29 -9.98
CA ILE A 137 5.30 -3.70 -8.63
C ILE A 137 6.31 -4.83 -8.71
N TYR A 138 6.03 -5.87 -9.51
CA TYR A 138 6.95 -6.98 -9.74
C TYR A 138 8.33 -6.49 -10.23
N ASN A 139 8.37 -5.60 -11.22
CA ASN A 139 9.61 -5.09 -11.78
C ASN A 139 10.41 -4.27 -10.76
N VAL A 140 9.73 -3.45 -9.93
CA VAL A 140 10.37 -2.69 -8.86
C VAL A 140 11.00 -3.63 -7.82
N LEU A 141 10.27 -4.65 -7.37
CA LEU A 141 10.76 -5.63 -6.39
C LEU A 141 11.92 -6.47 -6.94
N LYS A 142 11.83 -6.89 -8.20
CA LYS A 142 12.89 -7.64 -8.88
C LYS A 142 14.19 -6.83 -8.98
N LYS A 143 14.12 -5.55 -9.33
CA LYS A 143 15.29 -4.65 -9.35
C LYS A 143 15.96 -4.52 -7.98
N LEU A 144 15.19 -4.62 -6.91
CA LEU A 144 15.68 -4.57 -5.54
C LEU A 144 16.18 -5.93 -5.01
N ASN A 145 16.14 -7.00 -5.81
CA ASN A 145 16.43 -8.38 -5.41
C ASN A 145 15.62 -8.84 -4.19
N LEU A 146 14.34 -8.49 -4.17
CA LEU A 146 13.41 -8.83 -3.10
C LEU A 146 12.50 -10.01 -3.46
N ILE A 147 12.48 -10.34 -4.75
CA ILE A 147 11.83 -11.53 -5.34
C ILE A 147 12.69 -12.11 -6.46
#